data_1b1c100f3df1af8fc49653588ce2e012
#
_entry.id   1b1c100f3df1af8fc49653588ce2e012
#
_cell.length_a   1.000
_cell.length_b   1.000
_cell.length_c   1.000
_cell.angle_alpha   90.00
_cell.angle_beta   90.00
_cell.angle_gamma   90.00
#
_symmetry.space_group_name_H-M   'P 1'
#
loop_
_entity.id
_entity.type
_entity.pdbx_description
1 polymer ?
#
loop_
_entity_poly.entity_id
_entity_poly.type
_entity_poly.pdbx_seq_one_letter_code
_entity_poly.pdbx_strand_id
1 'polypeptide(L)'
;MPNPLLDIHNLTFEVDRHSILDRLDLAIESQEIHALLGTNGSGKTTLAYVLMGCESYAPGAGTVLFDGTDLLPMKMHERARLGLTLAWQEPARFEGVTVREYLTLGKPDCDPEPALRQVGLAPERYLTRRMDKALSGGERHRIELASVLSMKPKLAILDEPAAGIDMLSINHIIDIIRALKAGGGSVLLITHQEEVALIADRASQLCAGRIIFSGSPREAVDHFRGRACVRCDGELCNYVRA
;
A
#
# COMPACT_ATOMS: atom_id res chain seq x y z
N MET A 1 -16.38 18.17 -10.98
CA MET A 1 -15.22 17.89 -10.09
C MET A 1 -14.30 16.98 -10.89
N PRO A 2 -12.98 17.09 -10.78
CA PRO A 2 -12.09 16.10 -11.41
C PRO A 2 -12.44 14.72 -10.88
N ASN A 3 -12.32 13.69 -11.73
CA ASN A 3 -12.52 12.32 -11.28
C ASN A 3 -11.37 11.91 -10.36
N PRO A 4 -11.63 11.13 -9.29
CA PRO A 4 -10.56 10.62 -8.43
C PRO A 4 -9.59 9.76 -9.24
N LEU A 5 -8.33 9.66 -8.78
CA LEU A 5 -7.33 8.80 -9.40
C LEU A 5 -7.68 7.32 -9.25
N LEU A 6 -8.14 6.93 -8.05
CA LEU A 6 -8.70 5.60 -7.79
C LEU A 6 -10.14 5.76 -7.30
N ASP A 7 -11.05 5.04 -7.91
CA ASP A 7 -12.48 5.07 -7.59
C ASP A 7 -13.03 3.65 -7.51
N ILE A 8 -13.45 3.25 -6.32
CA ILE A 8 -13.93 1.91 -5.99
C ILE A 8 -15.38 2.00 -5.56
N HIS A 9 -16.26 1.24 -6.20
CA HIS A 9 -17.68 1.19 -5.88
C HIS A 9 -18.16 -0.25 -5.65
N ASN A 10 -18.82 -0.46 -4.50
CA ASN A 10 -19.48 -1.71 -4.12
C ASN A 10 -18.58 -2.95 -4.27
N LEU A 11 -17.27 -2.81 -4.05
CA LEU A 11 -16.31 -3.90 -4.23
C LEU A 11 -16.55 -5.01 -3.24
N THR A 12 -16.80 -6.22 -3.73
CA THR A 12 -17.06 -7.42 -2.92
C THR A 12 -16.10 -8.53 -3.29
N PHE A 13 -15.41 -9.08 -2.29
CA PHE A 13 -14.51 -10.23 -2.44
C PHE A 13 -14.78 -11.25 -1.34
N GLU A 14 -14.96 -12.50 -1.73
CA GLU A 14 -15.32 -13.61 -0.84
C GLU A 14 -14.32 -14.76 -0.98
N VAL A 15 -14.05 -15.43 0.15
CA VAL A 15 -13.29 -16.68 0.21
C VAL A 15 -14.14 -17.69 1.00
N ASP A 16 -14.38 -18.86 0.44
CA ASP A 16 -15.17 -19.93 1.08
C ASP A 16 -16.52 -19.45 1.65
N ARG A 17 -17.23 -18.59 0.91
CA ARG A 17 -18.49 -17.93 1.27
C ARG A 17 -18.38 -16.94 2.45
N HIS A 18 -17.17 -16.59 2.87
CA HIS A 18 -16.94 -15.51 3.83
C HIS A 18 -16.58 -14.23 3.09
N SER A 19 -17.32 -13.17 3.32
CA SER A 19 -17.04 -11.87 2.72
C SER A 19 -15.86 -11.23 3.42
N ILE A 20 -14.76 -11.02 2.67
CA ILE A 20 -13.56 -10.35 3.17
C ILE A 20 -13.63 -8.85 2.84
N LEU A 21 -14.16 -8.50 1.66
CA LEU A 21 -14.54 -7.14 1.30
C LEU A 21 -16.03 -7.17 0.99
N ASP A 22 -16.80 -6.27 1.61
CA ASP A 22 -18.25 -6.26 1.54
C ASP A 22 -18.76 -4.88 1.11
N ARG A 23 -19.07 -4.74 -0.17
CA ARG A 23 -19.56 -3.49 -0.77
C ARG A 23 -18.71 -2.28 -0.39
N LEU A 24 -17.40 -2.44 -0.52
CA LEU A 24 -16.43 -1.41 -0.16
C LEU A 24 -16.45 -0.28 -1.20
N ASP A 25 -16.60 0.95 -0.71
CA ASP A 25 -16.46 2.18 -1.48
C ASP A 25 -15.24 2.95 -0.97
N LEU A 26 -14.35 3.38 -1.89
CA LEU A 26 -13.16 4.17 -1.57
C LEU A 26 -12.73 5.01 -2.77
N ALA A 27 -12.49 6.29 -2.55
CA ALA A 27 -11.94 7.19 -3.56
C ALA A 27 -10.62 7.82 -3.07
N ILE A 28 -9.61 7.86 -3.95
CA ILE A 28 -8.31 8.50 -3.70
C ILE A 28 -8.07 9.52 -4.81
N GLU A 29 -7.75 10.76 -4.40
CA GLU A 29 -7.48 11.85 -5.34
C GLU A 29 -6.03 11.78 -5.88
N SER A 30 -5.78 12.48 -6.98
CA SER A 30 -4.42 12.65 -7.47
C SER A 30 -3.58 13.43 -6.48
N GLN A 31 -2.32 13.00 -6.29
CA GLN A 31 -1.36 13.57 -5.33
C GLN A 31 -1.85 13.55 -3.87
N GLU A 32 -2.68 12.58 -3.53
CA GLU A 32 -3.16 12.36 -2.17
C GLU A 32 -2.35 11.25 -1.49
N ILE A 33 -2.00 11.44 -0.23
CA ILE A 33 -1.65 10.35 0.69
C ILE A 33 -2.94 10.00 1.43
N HIS A 34 -3.50 8.82 1.14
CA HIS A 34 -4.71 8.31 1.79
C HIS A 34 -4.34 7.18 2.76
N ALA A 35 -4.58 7.37 4.05
CA ALA A 35 -4.34 6.32 5.04
C ALA A 35 -5.56 5.39 5.15
N LEU A 36 -5.33 4.08 5.10
CA LEU A 36 -6.34 3.06 5.37
C LEU A 36 -6.02 2.37 6.69
N LEU A 37 -6.76 2.77 7.73
CA LEU A 37 -6.66 2.21 9.08
C LEU A 37 -7.55 0.99 9.22
N GLY A 38 -7.16 0.05 10.06
CA GLY A 38 -7.98 -1.11 10.41
C GLY A 38 -7.21 -2.14 11.21
N THR A 39 -7.92 -2.94 12.00
CA THR A 39 -7.33 -4.04 12.77
C THR A 39 -6.86 -5.17 11.84
N ASN A 40 -6.05 -6.09 12.37
CA ASN A 40 -5.69 -7.30 11.63
C ASN A 40 -6.93 -8.11 11.27
N GLY A 41 -7.00 -8.60 10.05
CA GLY A 41 -8.16 -9.33 9.53
C GLY A 41 -9.29 -8.45 8.98
N SER A 42 -9.17 -7.11 8.97
CA SER A 42 -10.22 -6.22 8.45
C SER A 42 -10.36 -6.21 6.92
N GLY A 43 -9.38 -6.77 6.18
CA GLY A 43 -9.40 -6.84 4.71
C GLY A 43 -8.41 -5.89 4.00
N LYS A 44 -7.54 -5.15 4.72
CA LYS A 44 -6.62 -4.15 4.12
C LYS A 44 -5.67 -4.75 3.07
N THR A 45 -4.95 -5.80 3.43
CA THR A 45 -4.04 -6.52 2.52
C THR A 45 -4.79 -7.17 1.37
N THR A 46 -5.99 -7.70 1.64
CA THR A 46 -6.88 -8.22 0.60
C THR A 46 -7.23 -7.16 -0.43
N LEU A 47 -7.59 -5.94 0.02
CA LEU A 47 -7.83 -4.82 -0.88
C LEU A 47 -6.60 -4.51 -1.74
N ALA A 48 -5.40 -4.45 -1.15
CA ALA A 48 -4.16 -4.23 -1.90
C ALA A 48 -3.96 -5.28 -3.00
N TYR A 49 -4.22 -6.56 -2.72
CA TYR A 49 -4.06 -7.65 -3.66
C TYR A 49 -5.13 -7.64 -4.77
N VAL A 50 -6.37 -7.30 -4.42
CA VAL A 50 -7.44 -7.08 -5.42
C VAL A 50 -7.04 -5.93 -6.36
N LEU A 51 -6.59 -4.79 -5.83
CA LEU A 51 -6.17 -3.63 -6.61
C LEU A 51 -4.98 -3.96 -7.52
N MET A 52 -4.02 -4.74 -7.03
CA MET A 52 -2.86 -5.15 -7.82
C MET A 52 -3.18 -6.22 -8.86
N GLY A 53 -4.32 -6.91 -8.76
CA GLY A 53 -4.73 -7.99 -9.68
C GLY A 53 -3.96 -9.28 -9.45
N CYS A 54 -3.69 -9.62 -8.19
CA CYS A 54 -3.07 -10.87 -7.81
C CYS A 54 -3.98 -12.06 -8.19
N GLU A 55 -3.36 -13.16 -8.65
CA GLU A 55 -4.10 -14.40 -8.88
C GLU A 55 -4.83 -14.82 -7.60
N SER A 56 -6.01 -15.38 -7.72
CA SER A 56 -6.90 -15.75 -6.61
C SER A 56 -7.58 -14.59 -5.86
N TYR A 57 -7.34 -13.32 -6.24
CA TYR A 57 -7.97 -12.15 -5.64
C TYR A 57 -8.91 -11.42 -6.64
N ALA A 58 -9.61 -12.19 -7.48
CA ALA A 58 -10.62 -11.62 -8.38
C ALA A 58 -11.91 -11.33 -7.61
N PRO A 59 -12.41 -10.07 -7.57
CA PRO A 59 -13.64 -9.73 -6.87
C PRO A 59 -14.85 -10.32 -7.58
N GLY A 60 -15.89 -10.65 -6.79
CA GLY A 60 -17.15 -11.18 -7.32
C GLY A 60 -18.12 -10.11 -7.82
N ALA A 61 -17.99 -8.86 -7.32
CA ALA A 61 -18.83 -7.73 -7.69
C ALA A 61 -18.12 -6.39 -7.42
N GLY A 62 -18.68 -5.31 -8.00
CA GLY A 62 -18.20 -3.95 -7.86
C GLY A 62 -17.41 -3.46 -9.07
N THR A 63 -16.90 -2.24 -8.99
CA THR A 63 -16.06 -1.60 -10.02
C THR A 63 -14.83 -0.99 -9.38
N VAL A 64 -13.71 -0.99 -10.11
CA VAL A 64 -12.46 -0.36 -9.71
C VAL A 64 -11.91 0.43 -10.90
N LEU A 65 -12.04 1.74 -10.84
CA LEU A 65 -11.51 2.64 -11.85
C LEU A 65 -10.20 3.25 -11.39
N PHE A 66 -9.19 3.22 -12.22
CA PHE A 66 -7.91 3.88 -12.01
C PHE A 66 -7.60 4.81 -13.17
N ASP A 67 -7.53 6.11 -12.89
CA ASP A 67 -7.41 7.16 -13.91
C ASP A 67 -8.45 6.98 -15.03
N GLY A 68 -9.71 6.65 -14.64
CA GLY A 68 -10.84 6.38 -15.52
C GLY A 68 -10.81 5.02 -16.23
N THR A 69 -9.80 4.18 -16.03
CA THR A 69 -9.66 2.85 -16.65
C THR A 69 -10.12 1.76 -15.69
N ASP A 70 -11.00 0.85 -16.14
CA ASP A 70 -11.41 -0.31 -15.33
C ASP A 70 -10.25 -1.28 -15.15
N LEU A 71 -9.88 -1.52 -13.88
CA LEU A 71 -8.80 -2.43 -13.53
C LEU A 71 -9.21 -3.90 -13.52
N LEU A 72 -10.49 -4.23 -13.34
CA LEU A 72 -10.90 -5.61 -13.08
C LEU A 72 -10.52 -6.60 -14.20
N PRO A 73 -10.67 -6.27 -15.49
CA PRO A 73 -10.25 -7.18 -16.56
C PRO A 73 -8.74 -7.26 -16.77
N MET A 74 -7.96 -6.36 -16.14
CA MET A 74 -6.53 -6.20 -16.39
C MET A 74 -5.69 -7.13 -15.54
N LYS A 75 -4.62 -7.67 -16.11
CA LYS A 75 -3.59 -8.45 -15.39
C LYS A 75 -2.66 -7.52 -14.60
N MET A 76 -1.99 -8.07 -13.59
CA MET A 76 -1.05 -7.34 -12.72
C MET A 76 -0.04 -6.47 -13.51
N HIS A 77 0.59 -7.02 -14.53
CA HIS A 77 1.60 -6.29 -15.31
C HIS A 77 1.01 -5.13 -16.15
N GLU A 78 -0.27 -5.22 -16.53
CA GLU A 78 -0.97 -4.15 -17.23
C GLU A 78 -1.29 -3.01 -16.27
N ARG A 79 -1.75 -3.33 -15.05
CA ARG A 79 -1.97 -2.35 -13.98
C ARG A 79 -0.67 -1.65 -13.57
N ALA A 80 0.44 -2.40 -13.49
CA ALA A 80 1.75 -1.82 -13.23
C ALA A 80 2.19 -0.83 -14.32
N ARG A 81 1.89 -1.11 -15.60
CA ARG A 81 2.16 -0.19 -16.73
C ARG A 81 1.31 1.08 -16.68
N LEU A 82 0.11 1.03 -16.10
CA LEU A 82 -0.70 2.23 -15.84
C LEU A 82 -0.12 3.12 -14.74
N GLY A 83 0.83 2.61 -13.95
CA GLY A 83 1.47 3.33 -12.86
C GLY A 83 0.99 2.94 -11.47
N LEU A 84 0.35 1.77 -11.31
CA LEU A 84 0.00 1.20 -10.01
C LEU A 84 1.15 0.31 -9.51
N THR A 85 1.57 0.45 -8.25
CA THR A 85 2.59 -0.42 -7.65
C THR A 85 2.23 -0.77 -6.22
N LEU A 86 2.77 -1.89 -5.73
CA LEU A 86 2.57 -2.39 -4.38
C LEU A 86 3.93 -2.68 -3.72
N ALA A 87 4.19 -2.04 -2.57
CA ALA A 87 5.21 -2.50 -1.64
C ALA A 87 4.58 -3.57 -0.75
N TRP A 88 5.11 -4.78 -0.83
CA TRP A 88 4.57 -5.94 -0.14
C TRP A 88 4.94 -5.92 1.35
N GLN A 89 4.08 -6.43 2.19
CA GLN A 89 4.36 -6.56 3.63
C GLN A 89 5.63 -7.41 3.89
N GLU A 90 5.84 -8.47 3.09
CA GLU A 90 7.09 -9.22 3.08
C GLU A 90 7.77 -9.04 1.72
N PRO A 91 8.95 -8.35 1.69
CA PRO A 91 9.70 -8.16 0.46
C PRO A 91 10.06 -9.47 -0.22
N ALA A 92 9.81 -9.53 -1.53
CA ALA A 92 10.14 -10.71 -2.32
C ALA A 92 11.66 -10.98 -2.31
N ARG A 93 12.03 -12.26 -2.34
CA ARG A 93 13.43 -12.69 -2.43
C ARG A 93 13.73 -13.08 -3.88
N PHE A 94 14.74 -12.43 -4.44
CA PHE A 94 15.20 -12.70 -5.80
C PHE A 94 16.63 -13.26 -5.74
N GLU A 95 16.78 -14.57 -5.60
CA GLU A 95 18.09 -15.19 -5.58
C GLU A 95 18.82 -14.98 -6.91
N GLY A 96 20.07 -14.52 -6.84
CA GLY A 96 20.91 -14.30 -8.02
C GLY A 96 20.87 -12.89 -8.61
N VAL A 97 19.91 -12.05 -8.23
CA VAL A 97 19.77 -10.67 -8.73
C VAL A 97 20.51 -9.71 -7.79
N THR A 98 21.27 -8.76 -8.31
CA THR A 98 21.88 -7.69 -7.52
C THR A 98 20.87 -6.58 -7.20
N VAL A 99 21.15 -5.76 -6.19
CA VAL A 99 20.32 -4.60 -5.85
C VAL A 99 20.21 -3.64 -7.05
N ARG A 100 21.31 -3.43 -7.81
CA ARG A 100 21.27 -2.63 -9.02
C ARG A 100 20.28 -3.19 -10.03
N GLU A 101 20.41 -4.47 -10.39
CA GLU A 101 19.49 -5.14 -11.34
C GLU A 101 18.04 -5.08 -10.88
N TYR A 102 17.79 -5.29 -9.59
CA TYR A 102 16.45 -5.20 -9.01
C TYR A 102 15.84 -3.80 -9.16
N LEU A 103 16.60 -2.75 -8.84
CA LEU A 103 16.14 -1.36 -8.92
C LEU A 103 15.97 -0.84 -10.35
N THR A 104 16.66 -1.43 -11.32
CA THR A 104 16.60 -1.04 -12.74
C THR A 104 15.75 -1.99 -13.59
N LEU A 105 15.02 -2.95 -12.95
CA LEU A 105 14.14 -3.89 -13.64
C LEU A 105 13.10 -3.12 -14.48
N GLY A 106 13.05 -3.43 -15.78
CA GLY A 106 12.14 -2.74 -16.71
C GLY A 106 12.53 -1.30 -17.09
N LYS A 107 13.59 -0.74 -16.49
CA LYS A 107 14.12 0.61 -16.76
C LYS A 107 15.65 0.60 -16.69
N PRO A 108 16.36 -0.04 -17.64
CA PRO A 108 17.81 -0.23 -17.57
C PRO A 108 18.61 1.09 -17.53
N ASP A 109 18.06 2.16 -18.09
CA ASP A 109 18.68 3.49 -18.11
C ASP A 109 18.39 4.35 -16.87
N CYS A 110 17.67 3.80 -15.89
CA CYS A 110 17.37 4.51 -14.63
C CYS A 110 18.59 4.47 -13.71
N ASP A 111 19.00 5.62 -13.17
CA ASP A 111 19.99 5.67 -12.10
C ASP A 111 19.34 5.29 -10.76
N PRO A 112 19.72 4.17 -10.12
CA PRO A 112 19.16 3.72 -8.85
C PRO A 112 19.77 4.43 -7.63
N GLU A 113 20.87 5.17 -7.77
CA GLU A 113 21.57 5.76 -6.63
C GLU A 113 20.73 6.76 -5.83
N PRO A 114 20.00 7.70 -6.47
CA PRO A 114 19.17 8.64 -5.72
C PRO A 114 18.14 7.96 -4.84
N ALA A 115 17.48 6.91 -5.34
CA ALA A 115 16.49 6.16 -4.60
C ALA A 115 17.10 5.43 -3.39
N LEU A 116 18.31 4.83 -3.56
CA LEU A 116 19.02 4.20 -2.44
C LEU A 116 19.43 5.21 -1.38
N ARG A 117 19.96 6.37 -1.76
CA ARG A 117 20.32 7.44 -0.82
C ARG A 117 19.09 7.92 -0.04
N GLN A 118 17.96 8.02 -0.71
CA GLN A 118 16.69 8.47 -0.10
C GLN A 118 16.15 7.52 0.96
N VAL A 119 16.40 6.21 0.79
CA VAL A 119 16.06 5.21 1.81
C VAL A 119 17.18 4.97 2.84
N GLY A 120 18.21 5.82 2.86
CA GLY A 120 19.31 5.77 3.81
C GLY A 120 20.29 4.61 3.57
N LEU A 121 20.41 4.13 2.34
CA LEU A 121 21.38 3.11 1.94
C LEU A 121 22.47 3.71 1.04
N ALA A 122 23.74 3.48 1.38
CA ALA A 122 24.87 3.98 0.60
C ALA A 122 25.03 3.16 -0.71
N PRO A 123 24.84 3.77 -1.90
CA PRO A 123 24.88 3.05 -3.19
C PRO A 123 26.15 2.23 -3.38
N GLU A 124 27.29 2.78 -2.97
CA GLU A 124 28.62 2.17 -3.12
C GLU A 124 28.73 0.82 -2.36
N ARG A 125 27.92 0.64 -1.33
CA ARG A 125 27.91 -0.57 -0.47
C ARG A 125 26.83 -1.56 -0.88
N TYR A 126 25.74 -1.08 -1.49
CA TYR A 126 24.56 -1.92 -1.71
C TYR A 126 24.34 -2.32 -3.17
N LEU A 127 24.69 -1.51 -4.17
CA LEU A 127 24.36 -1.78 -5.56
C LEU A 127 24.87 -3.13 -6.09
N THR A 128 26.05 -3.56 -5.62
CA THR A 128 26.65 -4.85 -6.02
C THR A 128 26.26 -6.03 -5.15
N ARG A 129 25.55 -5.79 -4.03
CA ARG A 129 25.05 -6.86 -3.16
C ARG A 129 23.90 -7.61 -3.83
N ARG A 130 23.78 -8.89 -3.53
CA ARG A 130 22.67 -9.72 -4.00
C ARG A 130 21.44 -9.55 -3.10
N MET A 131 20.25 -9.70 -3.70
CA MET A 131 18.95 -9.73 -3.02
C MET A 131 18.72 -11.09 -2.33
N ASP A 132 19.62 -11.49 -1.47
CA ASP A 132 19.66 -12.80 -0.80
C ASP A 132 19.49 -12.70 0.74
N LYS A 133 19.76 -13.80 1.41
CA LYS A 133 19.65 -13.93 2.87
C LYS A 133 20.66 -13.08 3.66
N ALA A 134 21.72 -12.58 3.01
CA ALA A 134 22.73 -11.73 3.66
C ALA A 134 22.23 -10.31 3.93
N LEU A 135 21.14 -9.89 3.29
CA LEU A 135 20.45 -8.65 3.62
C LEU A 135 19.53 -8.87 4.83
N SER A 136 19.62 -7.99 5.82
CA SER A 136 18.67 -7.96 6.93
C SER A 136 17.24 -7.65 6.45
N GLY A 137 16.22 -7.94 7.26
CA GLY A 137 14.84 -7.60 6.95
C GLY A 137 14.65 -6.12 6.66
N GLY A 138 15.22 -5.24 7.50
CA GLY A 138 15.15 -3.79 7.30
C GLY A 138 15.89 -3.28 6.07
N GLU A 139 17.02 -3.89 5.68
CA GLU A 139 17.71 -3.55 4.44
C GLU A 139 16.87 -3.93 3.22
N ARG A 140 16.29 -5.14 3.20
CA ARG A 140 15.40 -5.58 2.10
C ARG A 140 14.19 -4.66 1.96
N HIS A 141 13.55 -4.33 3.07
CA HIS A 141 12.39 -3.44 3.05
C HIS A 141 12.74 -2.05 2.50
N ARG A 142 13.88 -1.47 2.92
CA ARG A 142 14.35 -0.20 2.36
C ARG A 142 14.69 -0.29 0.88
N ILE A 143 15.27 -1.40 0.40
CA ILE A 143 15.53 -1.61 -1.03
C ILE A 143 14.22 -1.73 -1.81
N GLU A 144 13.20 -2.37 -1.26
CA GLU A 144 11.87 -2.42 -1.87
C GLU A 144 11.25 -1.02 -2.01
N LEU A 145 11.28 -0.22 -0.94
CA LEU A 145 10.82 1.17 -1.01
C LEU A 145 11.63 2.00 -2.02
N ALA A 146 12.95 1.76 -2.14
CA ALA A 146 13.78 2.38 -3.18
C ALA A 146 13.30 1.98 -4.58
N SER A 147 12.88 0.71 -4.78
CA SER A 147 12.32 0.29 -6.08
C SER A 147 11.01 1.01 -6.41
N VAL A 148 10.12 1.18 -5.42
CA VAL A 148 8.88 1.94 -5.58
C VAL A 148 9.18 3.40 -5.97
N LEU A 149 10.13 4.04 -5.28
CA LEU A 149 10.58 5.40 -5.62
C LEU A 149 11.11 5.49 -7.06
N SER A 150 11.94 4.52 -7.48
CA SER A 150 12.50 4.47 -8.84
C SER A 150 11.44 4.29 -9.91
N MET A 151 10.35 3.60 -9.60
CA MET A 151 9.24 3.38 -10.53
C MET A 151 8.44 4.65 -10.81
N LYS A 152 8.46 5.65 -9.91
CA LYS A 152 7.66 6.89 -9.99
C LYS A 152 6.19 6.60 -10.31
N PRO A 153 5.50 5.82 -9.46
CA PRO A 153 4.13 5.38 -9.74
C PRO A 153 3.14 6.56 -9.68
N LYS A 154 2.01 6.43 -10.38
CA LYS A 154 0.84 7.31 -10.18
C LYS A 154 0.19 7.02 -8.82
N LEU A 155 0.12 5.74 -8.42
CA LEU A 155 -0.36 5.31 -7.11
C LEU A 155 0.54 4.21 -6.54
N ALA A 156 1.18 4.48 -5.41
CA ALA A 156 1.89 3.50 -4.61
C ALA A 156 0.98 2.97 -3.50
N ILE A 157 0.74 1.67 -3.47
CA ILE A 157 0.11 0.97 -2.35
C ILE A 157 1.23 0.52 -1.43
N LEU A 158 1.23 0.98 -0.19
CA LEU A 158 2.23 0.61 0.83
C LEU A 158 1.51 -0.16 1.94
N ASP A 159 1.72 -1.48 1.98
CA ASP A 159 1.07 -2.33 2.98
C ASP A 159 1.99 -2.52 4.19
N GLU A 160 1.62 -1.86 5.30
CA GLU A 160 2.34 -1.85 6.57
C GLU A 160 3.84 -1.45 6.44
N PRO A 161 4.17 -0.31 5.78
CA PRO A 161 5.55 0.03 5.43
C PRO A 161 6.45 0.29 6.64
N ALA A 162 5.90 0.45 7.83
CA ALA A 162 6.64 0.64 9.08
C ALA A 162 6.60 -0.58 10.01
N ALA A 163 6.06 -1.73 9.55
CA ALA A 163 5.98 -2.93 10.36
C ALA A 163 7.38 -3.47 10.72
N GLY A 164 7.60 -3.73 12.01
CA GLY A 164 8.89 -4.25 12.50
C GLY A 164 10.06 -3.26 12.43
N ILE A 165 9.78 -1.98 12.17
CA ILE A 165 10.78 -0.92 12.16
C ILE A 165 10.83 -0.24 13.54
N ASP A 166 12.05 0.05 14.00
CA ASP A 166 12.25 0.77 15.25
C ASP A 166 11.76 2.23 15.15
N MET A 167 11.40 2.80 16.29
CA MET A 167 10.82 4.14 16.39
C MET A 167 11.71 5.26 15.79
N LEU A 168 13.03 5.10 15.81
CA LEU A 168 13.96 6.09 15.24
C LEU A 168 13.95 6.05 13.70
N SER A 169 13.62 4.90 13.14
CA SER A 169 13.58 4.68 11.68
C SER A 169 12.23 5.00 11.05
N ILE A 170 11.16 5.19 11.84
CA ILE A 170 9.81 5.57 11.33
C ILE A 170 9.88 6.88 10.54
N ASN A 171 10.64 7.87 10.99
CA ASN A 171 10.78 9.16 10.28
C ASN A 171 11.31 8.98 8.86
N HIS A 172 12.22 8.03 8.61
CA HIS A 172 12.69 7.73 7.26
C HIS A 172 11.57 7.18 6.36
N ILE A 173 10.69 6.34 6.91
CA ILE A 173 9.53 5.85 6.15
C ILE A 173 8.58 7.00 5.81
N ILE A 174 8.31 7.88 6.77
CA ILE A 174 7.50 9.09 6.55
C ILE A 174 8.12 9.97 5.45
N ASP A 175 9.43 10.16 5.46
CA ASP A 175 10.11 10.95 4.44
C ASP A 175 10.01 10.31 3.04
N ILE A 176 10.07 8.97 2.96
CA ILE A 176 9.87 8.23 1.71
C ILE A 176 8.44 8.41 1.19
N ILE A 177 7.43 8.30 2.07
CA ILE A 177 6.02 8.49 1.70
C ILE A 177 5.79 9.92 1.17
N ARG A 178 6.34 10.92 1.85
CA ARG A 178 6.28 12.32 1.40
C ARG A 178 6.98 12.54 0.06
N ALA A 179 8.10 11.86 -0.14
CA ALA A 179 8.85 11.95 -1.39
C ALA A 179 8.09 11.35 -2.58
N LEU A 180 7.36 10.25 -2.40
CA LEU A 180 6.46 9.69 -3.43
C LEU A 180 5.43 10.75 -3.87
N LYS A 181 4.79 11.42 -2.92
CA LYS A 181 3.84 12.50 -3.20
C LYS A 181 4.52 13.70 -3.87
N ALA A 182 5.67 14.15 -3.35
CA ALA A 182 6.42 15.27 -3.92
C ALA A 182 6.89 14.98 -5.36
N GLY A 183 7.10 13.71 -5.70
CA GLY A 183 7.38 13.24 -7.06
C GLY A 183 6.16 13.21 -8.00
N GLY A 184 4.99 13.66 -7.53
CA GLY A 184 3.73 13.70 -8.30
C GLY A 184 2.87 12.46 -8.18
N GLY A 185 3.28 11.47 -7.38
CA GLY A 185 2.50 10.27 -7.12
C GLY A 185 1.45 10.44 -6.02
N SER A 186 0.53 9.49 -5.94
CA SER A 186 -0.40 9.31 -4.81
C SER A 186 0.01 8.09 -4.00
N VAL A 187 -0.45 7.99 -2.76
CA VAL A 187 -0.13 6.87 -1.88
C VAL A 187 -1.38 6.35 -1.19
N LEU A 188 -1.65 5.05 -1.33
CA LEU A 188 -2.54 4.33 -0.43
C LEU A 188 -1.69 3.69 0.67
N LEU A 189 -1.74 4.30 1.85
CA LEU A 189 -0.96 3.92 3.02
C LEU A 189 -1.81 3.01 3.92
N ILE A 190 -1.60 1.71 3.84
CA ILE A 190 -2.26 0.74 4.70
C ILE A 190 -1.43 0.61 5.98
N THR A 191 -2.04 0.90 7.13
CA THR A 191 -1.33 0.81 8.41
C THR A 191 -2.29 0.66 9.59
N HIS A 192 -1.79 0.11 10.68
CA HIS A 192 -2.42 0.17 12.00
C HIS A 192 -1.68 1.13 12.94
N GLN A 193 -0.58 1.75 12.48
CA GLN A 193 0.23 2.68 13.27
C GLN A 193 -0.31 4.10 13.10
N GLU A 194 -0.81 4.67 14.19
CA GLU A 194 -1.45 5.97 14.20
C GLU A 194 -0.52 7.11 13.77
N GLU A 195 0.73 7.09 14.25
CA GLU A 195 1.74 8.11 13.92
C GLU A 195 1.99 8.19 12.41
N VAL A 196 2.01 7.03 11.75
CA VAL A 196 2.20 6.93 10.30
C VAL A 196 0.93 7.37 9.56
N ALA A 197 -0.25 7.05 10.09
CA ALA A 197 -1.52 7.49 9.49
C ALA A 197 -1.71 9.01 9.56
N LEU A 198 -1.20 9.68 10.60
CA LEU A 198 -1.36 11.13 10.80
C LEU A 198 -0.66 12.00 9.76
N ILE A 199 0.25 11.45 8.94
CA ILE A 199 0.89 12.21 7.85
C ILE A 199 0.04 12.30 6.58
N ALA A 200 -1.05 11.53 6.51
CA ALA A 200 -1.92 11.49 5.35
C ALA A 200 -2.72 12.79 5.17
N ASP A 201 -3.22 13.02 3.97
CA ASP A 201 -4.14 14.13 3.67
C ASP A 201 -5.56 13.77 4.09
N ARG A 202 -5.95 12.50 3.86
CA ARG A 202 -7.24 11.92 4.28
C ARG A 202 -7.02 10.51 4.81
N ALA A 203 -7.96 10.03 5.60
CA ALA A 203 -7.91 8.67 6.11
C ALA A 203 -9.30 8.04 6.14
N SER A 204 -9.29 6.72 5.94
CA SER A 204 -10.49 5.88 6.06
C SER A 204 -10.23 4.74 7.03
N GLN A 205 -11.27 4.28 7.70
CA GLN A 205 -11.20 3.11 8.55
C GLN A 205 -11.94 1.94 7.93
N LEU A 206 -11.23 0.83 7.75
CA LEU A 206 -11.76 -0.45 7.30
C LEU A 206 -12.08 -1.35 8.48
N CYS A 207 -13.31 -1.87 8.54
CA CYS A 207 -13.74 -2.84 9.52
C CYS A 207 -14.64 -3.88 8.85
N ALA A 208 -14.34 -5.17 9.04
CA ALA A 208 -15.09 -6.29 8.45
C ALA A 208 -15.40 -6.09 6.95
N GLY A 209 -14.39 -5.67 6.18
CA GLY A 209 -14.51 -5.48 4.74
C GLY A 209 -15.24 -4.21 4.28
N ARG A 210 -15.68 -3.33 5.20
CA ARG A 210 -16.40 -2.09 4.88
C ARG A 210 -15.65 -0.86 5.35
N ILE A 211 -15.71 0.21 4.58
CA ILE A 211 -15.31 1.54 5.07
C ILE A 211 -16.42 2.05 5.99
N ILE A 212 -16.05 2.31 7.24
CA ILE A 212 -17.00 2.70 8.29
C ILE A 212 -16.79 4.14 8.75
N PHE A 213 -15.68 4.73 8.33
CA PHE A 213 -15.36 6.13 8.57
C PHE A 213 -14.42 6.63 7.45
N SER A 214 -14.61 7.86 7.02
CA SER A 214 -13.68 8.59 6.15
C SER A 214 -13.68 10.06 6.56
N GLY A 215 -12.49 10.65 6.68
CA GLY A 215 -12.35 12.03 7.12
C GLY A 215 -10.90 12.49 7.21
N SER A 216 -10.63 13.47 8.08
CA SER A 216 -9.26 13.88 8.37
C SER A 216 -8.51 12.76 9.10
N PRO A 217 -7.17 12.69 8.99
CA PRO A 217 -6.37 11.67 9.67
C PRO A 217 -6.58 11.63 11.19
N ARG A 218 -6.73 12.79 11.83
CA ARG A 218 -6.99 12.87 13.28
C ARG A 218 -8.33 12.26 13.66
N GLU A 219 -9.40 12.64 12.97
CA GLU A 219 -10.72 12.07 13.20
C GLU A 219 -10.75 10.56 12.98
N ALA A 220 -10.05 10.08 11.94
CA ALA A 220 -9.96 8.65 11.65
C ALA A 220 -9.19 7.89 12.75
N VAL A 221 -8.09 8.46 13.26
CA VAL A 221 -7.31 7.90 14.37
C VAL A 221 -8.15 7.89 15.65
N ASP A 222 -8.85 8.98 15.99
CA ASP A 222 -9.70 9.06 17.17
C ASP A 222 -10.85 8.04 17.08
N HIS A 223 -11.45 7.90 15.90
CA HIS A 223 -12.49 6.90 15.65
C HIS A 223 -11.93 5.47 15.76
N PHE A 224 -10.70 5.23 15.29
CA PHE A 224 -10.02 3.95 15.42
C PHE A 224 -9.71 3.60 16.87
N ARG A 225 -9.21 4.56 17.67
CA ARG A 225 -8.95 4.39 19.12
C ARG A 225 -10.19 4.08 19.93
N GLY A 226 -11.31 4.70 19.60
CA GLY A 226 -12.59 4.49 20.30
C GLY A 226 -13.17 3.08 20.18
N ARG A 227 -12.50 2.17 19.44
CA ARG A 227 -12.96 0.81 19.20
C ARG A 227 -12.21 -0.19 20.05
N ALA A 228 -12.95 -1.04 20.75
CA ALA A 228 -12.41 -2.13 21.56
C ALA A 228 -11.95 -3.35 20.73
N CYS A 229 -11.94 -3.28 19.39
CA CYS A 229 -11.60 -4.41 18.51
C CYS A 229 -10.08 -4.62 18.45
N VAL A 230 -9.61 -5.78 18.93
CA VAL A 230 -8.20 -6.21 18.80
C VAL A 230 -7.97 -6.95 17.47
N ARG A 231 -9.00 -7.70 17.00
CA ARG A 231 -8.98 -8.44 15.74
C ARG A 231 -10.36 -8.38 15.10
N CYS A 232 -10.41 -8.25 13.79
CA CYS A 232 -11.66 -8.32 13.04
C CYS A 232 -11.92 -9.77 12.61
N ASP A 233 -12.83 -10.44 13.28
CA ASP A 233 -13.32 -11.78 12.93
C ASP A 233 -14.69 -11.74 12.23
N GLY A 234 -15.32 -10.56 12.16
CA GLY A 234 -16.64 -10.35 11.55
C GLY A 234 -17.82 -10.87 12.38
N GLU A 235 -17.61 -11.78 13.33
CA GLU A 235 -18.69 -12.42 14.08
C GLU A 235 -19.17 -11.58 15.28
N LEU A 236 -18.29 -10.85 15.92
CA LEU A 236 -18.55 -10.07 17.13
C LEU A 236 -18.60 -8.55 16.88
N CYS A 237 -18.61 -8.11 15.63
CA CYS A 237 -18.58 -6.69 15.31
C CYS A 237 -19.96 -6.04 15.47
N ASN A 238 -20.17 -5.30 16.54
CA ASN A 238 -21.40 -4.54 16.80
C ASN A 238 -21.67 -3.42 15.75
N TYR A 239 -20.70 -3.08 14.90
CA TYR A 239 -20.79 -2.02 13.90
C TYR A 239 -21.25 -2.51 12.52
N VAL A 240 -21.25 -3.82 12.27
CA VAL A 240 -21.71 -4.43 11.02
C VAL A 240 -23.15 -4.91 11.14
N ARG A 241 -23.69 -5.03 12.37
CA ARG A 241 -25.06 -5.49 12.66
C ARG A 241 -26.08 -4.37 12.85
N ALA A 242 -25.67 -3.11 12.71
CA ALA A 242 -26.57 -1.96 12.81
C ALA A 242 -27.06 -1.47 11.44
#